data_f38b35b492a086b809821a7648b23272
#
_entry.id   f38b35b492a086b809821a7648b23272
#
_cell.length_a   1.000
_cell.length_b   1.000
_cell.length_c   1.000
_cell.angle_alpha   90.00
_cell.angle_beta   90.00
_cell.angle_gamma   90.00
#
_symmetry.space_group_name_H-M   'P 1'
#
loop_
_entity.id
_entity.type
_entity.pdbx_description
1 polymer ?
#
loop_
_entity_poly.entity_id
_entity_poly.type
_entity_poly.pdbx_seq_one_letter_code
_entity_poly.pdbx_strand_id
1 'polypeptide(L)'
;MKANRMYLFCMIVFPVFVTFFFTSLMDEGQPQDMPVGVVDLDNSSTTRKLTRLLDSFQSTKVVAHYPSVDEARHAVQKGDIYGFVLFPKNTTADLLASRQPTISYYYSYASLTAGSLVFKDLKTMATLGSAAVGKQVMTAKGYTDRQIMAFLQPIVLDTHTVGNPWVNYNVYLTTMLVPTCMLLLVFLITAYSLGTELKQQTAKQLMEMSADNPFVAITGKMLPQTIVWLLVMGFYLYYVFGVQAFPHPGGWHILLMLGVLAVLAAQGFGIFMFGLFPSLRMSMSICSLWGVLS
;
A
#
# COMPACT_ATOMS: atom_id res chain seq x y z
N MET A 1 2.99 35.01 -6.00
CA MET A 1 2.19 33.78 -6.20
C MET A 1 1.06 33.94 -7.22
N LYS A 2 0.23 34.98 -7.19
CA LYS A 2 -0.88 35.15 -8.17
C LYS A 2 -0.43 35.22 -9.64
N ALA A 3 0.76 35.68 -9.93
CA ALA A 3 1.28 35.84 -11.31
C ALA A 3 1.82 34.55 -11.95
N ASN A 4 2.12 33.51 -11.20
CA ASN A 4 2.66 32.25 -11.72
C ASN A 4 1.74 31.09 -11.38
N ARG A 5 1.00 30.63 -12.40
CA ARG A 5 0.03 29.51 -12.31
C ARG A 5 0.66 28.19 -11.83
N MET A 6 1.98 28.02 -12.03
CA MET A 6 2.71 26.84 -11.59
C MET A 6 2.71 26.68 -10.07
N TYR A 7 2.87 27.78 -9.32
CA TYR A 7 2.77 27.74 -7.85
C TYR A 7 1.39 27.32 -7.37
N LEU A 8 0.32 27.86 -7.97
CA LEU A 8 -1.03 27.50 -7.60
C LEU A 8 -1.29 26.01 -7.84
N PHE A 9 -0.88 25.53 -9.01
CA PHE A 9 -1.06 24.12 -9.38
C PHE A 9 -0.27 23.18 -8.46
N CYS A 10 1.05 23.38 -8.33
CA CYS A 10 1.91 22.47 -7.57
C CYS A 10 1.73 22.54 -6.06
N MET A 11 1.32 23.70 -5.50
CA MET A 11 1.20 23.85 -4.05
C MET A 11 -0.21 23.55 -3.52
N ILE A 12 -1.25 23.69 -4.34
CA ILE A 12 -2.64 23.53 -3.88
C ILE A 12 -3.35 22.44 -4.68
N VAL A 13 -3.47 22.64 -6.00
CA VAL A 13 -4.31 21.75 -6.83
C VAL A 13 -3.79 20.32 -6.82
N PHE A 14 -2.52 20.12 -7.08
CA PHE A 14 -1.93 18.80 -7.20
C PHE A 14 -1.89 18.04 -5.86
N PRO A 15 -1.47 18.60 -4.71
CA PRO A 15 -1.54 17.91 -3.41
C PRO A 15 -2.95 17.52 -3.00
N VAL A 16 -3.92 18.41 -3.22
CA VAL A 16 -5.34 18.12 -2.95
C VAL A 16 -5.83 16.99 -3.86
N PHE A 17 -5.53 17.06 -5.15
CA PHE A 17 -5.86 15.99 -6.10
C PHE A 17 -5.25 14.66 -5.70
N VAL A 18 -3.95 14.62 -5.36
CA VAL A 18 -3.25 13.40 -4.92
C VAL A 18 -3.90 12.81 -3.67
N THR A 19 -4.30 13.66 -2.70
CA THR A 19 -4.99 13.21 -1.50
C THR A 19 -6.30 12.49 -1.84
N PHE A 20 -7.17 13.11 -2.64
CA PHE A 20 -8.44 12.50 -3.04
C PHE A 20 -8.23 11.28 -3.94
N PHE A 21 -7.28 11.35 -4.85
CA PHE A 21 -6.99 10.25 -5.76
C PHE A 21 -6.60 8.96 -5.01
N PHE A 22 -5.63 9.04 -4.09
CA PHE A 22 -5.19 7.84 -3.37
C PHE A 22 -6.23 7.32 -2.38
N THR A 23 -6.95 8.21 -1.69
CA THR A 23 -8.04 7.77 -0.79
C THR A 23 -9.20 7.13 -1.55
N SER A 24 -9.53 7.61 -2.74
CA SER A 24 -10.59 7.02 -3.59
C SER A 24 -10.14 5.75 -4.30
N LEU A 25 -8.88 5.68 -4.75
CA LEU A 25 -8.37 4.53 -5.50
C LEU A 25 -8.41 3.23 -4.67
N MET A 26 -8.25 3.34 -3.36
CA MET A 26 -8.18 2.21 -2.44
C MET A 26 -9.34 2.18 -1.42
N ASP A 27 -10.49 2.74 -1.78
CA ASP A 27 -11.64 2.88 -0.88
C ASP A 27 -12.12 1.53 -0.34
N GLU A 28 -12.04 0.46 -1.15
CA GLU A 28 -12.34 -0.92 -0.74
C GLU A 28 -11.24 -1.56 0.14
N GLY A 29 -10.14 -0.87 0.37
CA GLY A 29 -9.05 -1.26 1.29
C GLY A 29 -8.10 -2.34 0.79
N GLN A 30 -8.57 -3.34 0.05
CA GLN A 30 -7.76 -4.41 -0.56
C GLN A 30 -8.32 -4.78 -1.93
N PRO A 31 -7.48 -5.26 -2.88
CA PRO A 31 -7.96 -5.89 -4.10
C PRO A 31 -8.89 -7.06 -3.77
N GLN A 32 -10.07 -7.05 -4.37
CA GLN A 32 -11.09 -8.07 -4.19
C GLN A 32 -11.29 -8.85 -5.49
N ASP A 33 -11.96 -10.02 -5.38
CA ASP A 33 -12.35 -10.84 -6.54
C ASP A 33 -11.21 -11.16 -7.51
N MET A 34 -9.96 -11.32 -7.01
CA MET A 34 -8.83 -11.65 -7.89
C MET A 34 -9.04 -13.00 -8.56
N PRO A 35 -8.97 -13.07 -9.90
CA PRO A 35 -9.25 -14.29 -10.64
C PRO A 35 -8.22 -15.38 -10.34
N VAL A 36 -8.72 -16.54 -9.89
CA VAL A 36 -7.95 -17.77 -9.68
C VAL A 36 -8.58 -18.94 -10.43
N GLY A 37 -7.74 -19.90 -10.79
CA GLY A 37 -8.17 -21.12 -11.47
C GLY A 37 -8.15 -22.35 -10.56
N VAL A 38 -8.83 -23.40 -10.99
CA VAL A 38 -8.82 -24.71 -10.34
C VAL A 38 -8.54 -25.79 -11.37
N VAL A 39 -7.59 -26.66 -11.05
CA VAL A 39 -7.34 -27.93 -11.77
C VAL A 39 -7.75 -29.06 -10.82
N ASP A 40 -8.94 -29.62 -11.02
CA ASP A 40 -9.47 -30.71 -10.18
C ASP A 40 -9.44 -32.02 -10.94
N LEU A 41 -8.45 -32.87 -10.63
CA LEU A 41 -8.30 -34.20 -11.21
C LEU A 41 -9.01 -35.31 -10.39
N ASP A 42 -9.48 -34.97 -9.18
CA ASP A 42 -10.18 -35.89 -8.28
C ASP A 42 -11.70 -35.85 -8.48
N ASN A 43 -12.26 -34.70 -8.85
CA ASN A 43 -13.66 -34.46 -9.13
C ASN A 43 -14.63 -34.96 -8.03
N SER A 44 -14.20 -34.90 -6.78
CA SER A 44 -14.94 -35.39 -5.63
C SER A 44 -15.83 -34.33 -4.98
N SER A 45 -16.67 -34.77 -4.03
CA SER A 45 -17.44 -33.84 -3.19
C SER A 45 -16.54 -33.02 -2.28
N THR A 46 -15.38 -33.56 -1.88
CA THR A 46 -14.41 -32.90 -1.01
C THR A 46 -13.69 -31.77 -1.75
N THR A 47 -13.18 -32.05 -2.97
CA THR A 47 -12.50 -31.04 -3.77
C THR A 47 -13.44 -29.91 -4.17
N ARG A 48 -14.71 -30.21 -4.50
CA ARG A 48 -15.73 -29.17 -4.73
C ARG A 48 -16.04 -28.33 -3.50
N LYS A 49 -16.01 -28.89 -2.28
CA LYS A 49 -16.15 -28.09 -1.04
C LYS A 49 -14.95 -27.17 -0.84
N LEU A 50 -13.74 -27.65 -1.08
CA LEU A 50 -12.52 -26.82 -0.97
C LEU A 50 -12.50 -25.68 -2.01
N THR A 51 -12.95 -25.96 -3.23
CA THR A 51 -13.10 -24.93 -4.28
C THR A 51 -14.10 -23.85 -3.87
N ARG A 52 -15.26 -24.23 -3.32
CA ARG A 52 -16.24 -23.26 -2.82
C ARG A 52 -15.71 -22.46 -1.62
N LEU A 53 -14.91 -23.08 -0.77
CA LEU A 53 -14.26 -22.40 0.33
C LEU A 53 -13.27 -21.34 -0.21
N LEU A 54 -12.49 -21.66 -1.23
CA LEU A 54 -11.60 -20.71 -1.90
C LEU A 54 -12.38 -19.55 -2.54
N ASP A 55 -13.50 -19.85 -3.20
CA ASP A 55 -14.38 -18.86 -3.82
C ASP A 55 -15.13 -17.97 -2.82
N SER A 56 -15.19 -18.37 -1.55
CA SER A 56 -15.85 -17.58 -0.48
C SER A 56 -14.93 -16.54 0.18
N PHE A 57 -13.64 -16.51 -0.14
CA PHE A 57 -12.74 -15.50 0.37
C PHE A 57 -12.91 -14.18 -0.38
N GLN A 58 -12.74 -13.09 0.35
CA GLN A 58 -12.92 -11.74 -0.20
C GLN A 58 -11.91 -11.39 -1.29
N SER A 59 -10.67 -11.89 -1.17
CA SER A 59 -9.58 -11.51 -2.09
C SER A 59 -9.53 -12.37 -3.34
N THR A 60 -10.13 -13.57 -3.35
CA THR A 60 -10.05 -14.52 -4.47
C THR A 60 -11.40 -14.90 -5.02
N LYS A 61 -11.48 -15.09 -6.34
CA LYS A 61 -12.65 -15.56 -7.05
C LYS A 61 -12.27 -16.66 -8.03
N VAL A 62 -12.92 -17.80 -7.94
CA VAL A 62 -12.72 -18.91 -8.87
C VAL A 62 -13.44 -18.61 -10.18
N VAL A 63 -12.69 -18.24 -11.22
CA VAL A 63 -13.24 -17.84 -12.53
C VAL A 63 -13.23 -18.96 -13.55
N ALA A 64 -12.37 -19.97 -13.39
CA ALA A 64 -12.24 -21.05 -14.38
C ALA A 64 -11.79 -22.37 -13.77
N HIS A 65 -12.27 -23.46 -14.37
CA HIS A 65 -11.79 -24.81 -14.15
C HIS A 65 -11.00 -25.26 -15.38
N TYR A 66 -9.76 -25.67 -15.17
CA TYR A 66 -8.86 -26.12 -16.23
C TYR A 66 -8.71 -27.64 -16.21
N PRO A 67 -8.70 -28.31 -17.38
CA PRO A 67 -8.54 -29.77 -17.45
C PRO A 67 -7.11 -30.21 -17.19
N SER A 68 -6.13 -29.30 -17.35
CA SER A 68 -4.70 -29.60 -17.17
C SER A 68 -3.93 -28.47 -16.51
N VAL A 69 -2.79 -28.85 -15.93
CA VAL A 69 -1.84 -27.88 -15.33
C VAL A 69 -1.26 -26.95 -16.38
N ASP A 70 -1.02 -27.44 -17.61
CA ASP A 70 -0.40 -26.65 -18.68
C ASP A 70 -1.33 -25.54 -19.15
N GLU A 71 -2.63 -25.82 -19.30
CA GLU A 71 -3.61 -24.77 -19.64
C GLU A 71 -3.74 -23.72 -18.54
N ALA A 72 -3.79 -24.12 -17.27
CA ALA A 72 -3.82 -23.21 -16.14
C ALA A 72 -2.54 -22.36 -16.07
N ARG A 73 -1.36 -22.93 -16.35
CA ARG A 73 -0.10 -22.21 -16.45
C ARG A 73 -0.12 -21.16 -17.55
N HIS A 74 -0.62 -21.52 -18.73
CA HIS A 74 -0.76 -20.56 -19.82
C HIS A 74 -1.69 -19.41 -19.47
N ALA A 75 -2.78 -19.65 -18.74
CA ALA A 75 -3.66 -18.60 -18.26
C ALA A 75 -2.97 -17.67 -17.25
N VAL A 76 -2.12 -18.20 -16.35
CA VAL A 76 -1.29 -17.37 -15.47
C VAL A 76 -0.26 -16.54 -16.25
N GLN A 77 0.38 -17.13 -17.26
CA GLN A 77 1.36 -16.43 -18.10
C GLN A 77 0.73 -15.32 -18.96
N LYS A 78 -0.51 -15.50 -19.41
CA LYS A 78 -1.27 -14.47 -20.12
C LYS A 78 -1.76 -13.35 -19.18
N GLY A 79 -1.83 -13.61 -17.87
CA GLY A 79 -2.40 -12.69 -16.89
C GLY A 79 -3.92 -12.80 -16.73
N ASP A 80 -4.54 -13.85 -17.29
CA ASP A 80 -5.98 -14.11 -17.18
C ASP A 80 -6.36 -14.47 -15.73
N ILE A 81 -5.45 -15.15 -15.01
CA ILE A 81 -5.57 -15.51 -13.59
C ILE A 81 -4.28 -15.23 -12.83
N TYR A 82 -4.38 -14.93 -11.54
CA TYR A 82 -3.20 -14.69 -10.68
C TYR A 82 -2.60 -15.98 -10.10
N GLY A 83 -3.36 -17.07 -10.10
CA GLY A 83 -2.88 -18.35 -9.63
C GLY A 83 -3.92 -19.45 -9.80
N PHE A 84 -3.54 -20.70 -9.49
CA PHE A 84 -4.46 -21.82 -9.50
C PHE A 84 -4.08 -22.88 -8.46
N VAL A 85 -5.06 -23.65 -8.03
CA VAL A 85 -4.89 -24.81 -7.17
C VAL A 85 -5.02 -26.10 -7.99
N LEU A 86 -4.15 -27.07 -7.70
CA LEU A 86 -4.19 -28.40 -8.28
C LEU A 86 -4.60 -29.42 -7.21
N PHE A 87 -5.73 -30.08 -7.42
CA PHE A 87 -6.15 -31.27 -6.69
C PHE A 87 -5.75 -32.51 -7.49
N PRO A 88 -4.77 -33.31 -7.02
CA PRO A 88 -4.36 -34.53 -7.74
C PRO A 88 -5.43 -35.63 -7.68
N LYS A 89 -5.30 -36.62 -8.55
CA LYS A 89 -6.15 -37.82 -8.51
C LYS A 89 -6.04 -38.51 -7.16
N ASN A 90 -7.15 -39.12 -6.70
CA ASN A 90 -7.25 -39.83 -5.43
C ASN A 90 -7.08 -38.98 -4.17
N THR A 91 -7.12 -37.64 -4.26
CA THR A 91 -7.04 -36.73 -3.10
C THR A 91 -8.01 -37.16 -2.00
N THR A 92 -9.26 -37.41 -2.32
CA THR A 92 -10.28 -37.83 -1.34
C THR A 92 -10.04 -39.22 -0.80
N ALA A 93 -9.64 -40.18 -1.64
CA ALA A 93 -9.32 -41.52 -1.22
C ALA A 93 -8.15 -41.56 -0.23
N ASP A 94 -7.10 -40.77 -0.46
CA ASP A 94 -5.96 -40.66 0.43
C ASP A 94 -6.36 -40.00 1.77
N LEU A 95 -7.18 -38.96 1.74
CA LEU A 95 -7.70 -38.33 2.96
C LEU A 95 -8.51 -39.32 3.82
N LEU A 96 -9.40 -40.13 3.21
CA LEU A 96 -10.19 -41.14 3.90
C LEU A 96 -9.32 -42.29 4.43
N ALA A 97 -8.23 -42.61 3.74
CA ALA A 97 -7.25 -43.59 4.17
C ALA A 97 -6.25 -43.06 5.21
N SER A 98 -6.46 -41.87 5.74
CA SER A 98 -5.54 -41.16 6.66
C SER A 98 -4.11 -40.97 6.08
N ARG A 99 -3.99 -40.86 4.77
CA ARG A 99 -2.79 -40.47 4.05
C ARG A 99 -2.84 -38.98 3.73
N GLN A 100 -1.70 -38.34 3.63
CA GLN A 100 -1.59 -36.90 3.31
C GLN A 100 -1.49 -36.72 1.79
N PRO A 101 -2.56 -36.28 1.07
CA PRO A 101 -2.42 -35.86 -0.31
C PRO A 101 -1.66 -34.53 -0.41
N THR A 102 -0.90 -34.38 -1.49
CA THR A 102 -0.20 -33.12 -1.76
C THR A 102 -1.04 -32.26 -2.67
N ILE A 103 -1.67 -31.24 -2.12
CA ILE A 103 -2.36 -30.19 -2.90
C ILE A 103 -1.32 -29.14 -3.27
N SER A 104 -1.15 -28.90 -4.57
CA SER A 104 -0.20 -27.90 -5.07
C SER A 104 -0.93 -26.63 -5.47
N TYR A 105 -0.32 -25.48 -5.19
CA TYR A 105 -0.82 -24.21 -5.67
C TYR A 105 0.29 -23.44 -6.37
N TYR A 106 -0.08 -22.80 -7.47
CA TYR A 106 0.77 -22.02 -8.33
C TYR A 106 0.22 -20.60 -8.36
N TYR A 107 1.08 -19.60 -8.22
CA TYR A 107 0.67 -18.21 -8.18
C TYR A 107 1.74 -17.31 -8.78
N SER A 108 1.31 -16.19 -9.33
CA SER A 108 2.19 -15.21 -9.98
C SER A 108 2.63 -14.13 -8.98
N TYR A 109 3.92 -13.85 -8.95
CA TYR A 109 4.49 -12.70 -8.26
C TYR A 109 4.74 -11.51 -9.19
N ALA A 110 4.18 -11.49 -10.39
CA ALA A 110 4.27 -10.34 -11.29
C ALA A 110 3.68 -9.06 -10.64
N SER A 111 2.66 -9.24 -9.79
CA SER A 111 2.20 -8.22 -8.85
C SER A 111 2.41 -8.72 -7.43
N LEU A 112 3.27 -8.05 -6.66
CA LEU A 112 3.60 -8.45 -5.28
C LEU A 112 2.35 -8.50 -4.38
N THR A 113 1.47 -7.51 -4.52
CA THR A 113 0.23 -7.41 -3.74
C THR A 113 -0.75 -8.52 -4.08
N ALA A 114 -1.07 -8.69 -5.36
CA ALA A 114 -2.00 -9.72 -5.80
C ALA A 114 -1.48 -11.13 -5.50
N GLY A 115 -0.19 -11.39 -5.79
CA GLY A 115 0.44 -12.68 -5.49
C GLY A 115 0.42 -13.03 -4.02
N SER A 116 0.69 -12.08 -3.12
CA SER A 116 0.69 -12.32 -1.67
C SER A 116 -0.70 -12.56 -1.11
N LEU A 117 -1.73 -11.88 -1.60
CA LEU A 117 -3.11 -12.08 -1.19
C LEU A 117 -3.66 -13.42 -1.67
N VAL A 118 -3.44 -13.77 -2.95
CA VAL A 118 -3.80 -15.09 -3.51
C VAL A 118 -3.09 -16.21 -2.74
N PHE A 119 -1.79 -16.08 -2.46
CA PHE A 119 -1.05 -17.05 -1.66
C PHE A 119 -1.64 -17.21 -0.25
N LYS A 120 -1.97 -16.10 0.42
CA LYS A 120 -2.61 -16.11 1.75
C LYS A 120 -3.91 -16.90 1.73
N ASP A 121 -4.78 -16.63 0.76
CA ASP A 121 -6.09 -17.29 0.66
C ASP A 121 -5.96 -18.78 0.31
N LEU A 122 -5.08 -19.14 -0.63
CA LEU A 122 -4.77 -20.53 -0.96
C LEU A 122 -4.23 -21.30 0.26
N LYS A 123 -3.32 -20.71 1.01
CA LYS A 123 -2.78 -21.29 2.25
C LYS A 123 -3.87 -21.44 3.31
N THR A 124 -4.72 -20.45 3.47
CA THR A 124 -5.84 -20.48 4.44
C THR A 124 -6.84 -21.56 4.06
N MET A 125 -7.21 -21.67 2.77
CA MET A 125 -8.06 -22.74 2.27
C MET A 125 -7.49 -24.14 2.59
N ALA A 126 -6.20 -24.36 2.32
CA ALA A 126 -5.55 -25.62 2.61
C ALA A 126 -5.55 -25.96 4.12
N THR A 127 -5.30 -24.96 4.96
CA THR A 127 -5.30 -25.13 6.42
C THR A 127 -6.69 -25.44 6.97
N LEU A 128 -7.70 -24.65 6.58
CA LEU A 128 -9.08 -24.87 7.00
C LEU A 128 -9.65 -26.18 6.44
N GLY A 129 -9.33 -26.50 5.19
CA GLY A 129 -9.71 -27.75 4.55
C GLY A 129 -9.11 -28.97 5.27
N SER A 130 -7.82 -28.91 5.61
CA SER A 130 -7.15 -29.96 6.39
C SER A 130 -7.77 -30.15 7.76
N ALA A 131 -8.08 -29.06 8.46
CA ALA A 131 -8.74 -29.10 9.76
C ALA A 131 -10.17 -29.69 9.66
N ALA A 132 -10.95 -29.31 8.65
CA ALA A 132 -12.30 -29.82 8.43
C ALA A 132 -12.32 -31.33 8.15
N VAL A 133 -11.41 -31.79 7.28
CA VAL A 133 -11.29 -33.25 6.98
C VAL A 133 -10.76 -33.99 8.21
N GLY A 134 -9.75 -33.47 8.90
CA GLY A 134 -9.23 -34.05 10.13
C GLY A 134 -10.31 -34.20 11.20
N LYS A 135 -11.14 -33.16 11.38
CA LYS A 135 -12.30 -33.21 12.28
C LYS A 135 -13.26 -34.32 11.89
N GLN A 136 -13.62 -34.44 10.61
CA GLN A 136 -14.56 -35.46 10.14
C GLN A 136 -14.03 -36.89 10.38
N VAL A 137 -12.74 -37.13 10.10
CA VAL A 137 -12.12 -38.46 10.32
C VAL A 137 -12.05 -38.79 11.81
N MET A 138 -11.71 -37.86 12.68
CA MET A 138 -11.61 -38.10 14.12
C MET A 138 -12.99 -38.28 14.76
N THR A 139 -14.02 -37.53 14.31
CA THR A 139 -15.40 -37.73 14.76
C THR A 139 -15.87 -39.12 14.38
N ALA A 140 -15.57 -39.61 13.17
CA ALA A 140 -15.90 -40.97 12.74
C ALA A 140 -15.18 -42.04 13.56
N LYS A 141 -14.05 -41.75 14.17
CA LYS A 141 -13.31 -42.61 15.11
C LYS A 141 -13.81 -42.52 16.56
N GLY A 142 -14.84 -41.71 16.86
CA GLY A 142 -15.44 -41.58 18.18
C GLY A 142 -14.76 -40.60 19.12
N TYR A 143 -13.85 -39.75 18.62
CA TYR A 143 -13.27 -38.70 19.46
C TYR A 143 -14.26 -37.57 19.75
N THR A 144 -14.19 -36.99 20.93
CA THR A 144 -15.00 -35.83 21.31
C THR A 144 -14.46 -34.56 20.67
N ASP A 145 -15.33 -33.56 20.44
CA ASP A 145 -14.92 -32.26 19.84
C ASP A 145 -13.73 -31.60 20.58
N ARG A 146 -13.68 -31.73 21.91
CA ARG A 146 -12.58 -31.17 22.73
C ARG A 146 -11.25 -31.86 22.46
N GLN A 147 -11.25 -33.19 22.31
CA GLN A 147 -10.05 -33.96 21.94
C GLN A 147 -9.60 -33.64 20.51
N ILE A 148 -10.56 -33.52 19.60
CA ILE A 148 -10.31 -33.17 18.20
C ILE A 148 -9.66 -31.80 18.10
N MET A 149 -10.20 -30.79 18.78
CA MET A 149 -9.61 -29.45 18.77
C MET A 149 -8.22 -29.40 19.38
N ALA A 150 -7.99 -30.09 20.50
CA ALA A 150 -6.66 -30.18 21.11
C ALA A 150 -5.64 -30.89 20.23
N PHE A 151 -6.07 -31.81 19.37
CA PHE A 151 -5.19 -32.53 18.43
C PHE A 151 -4.93 -31.74 17.15
N LEU A 152 -5.97 -31.14 16.55
CA LEU A 152 -5.85 -30.39 15.30
C LEU A 152 -5.21 -29.01 15.49
N GLN A 153 -5.43 -28.40 16.66
CA GLN A 153 -4.92 -27.08 16.98
C GLN A 153 -4.38 -27.05 18.42
N PRO A 154 -3.23 -27.72 18.67
CA PRO A 154 -2.66 -27.83 20.03
C PRO A 154 -2.23 -26.47 20.61
N ILE A 155 -1.98 -25.50 19.76
CA ILE A 155 -1.62 -24.14 20.15
C ILE A 155 -2.59 -23.16 19.50
N VAL A 156 -3.30 -22.40 20.32
CA VAL A 156 -4.16 -21.30 19.85
C VAL A 156 -3.28 -20.04 19.74
N LEU A 157 -3.17 -19.49 18.53
CA LEU A 157 -2.51 -18.21 18.32
C LEU A 157 -3.54 -17.10 18.60
N ASP A 158 -3.31 -16.35 19.67
CA ASP A 158 -4.03 -15.12 19.93
C ASP A 158 -3.27 -13.97 19.27
N THR A 159 -3.82 -13.45 18.19
CA THR A 159 -3.15 -12.42 17.37
C THR A 159 -3.87 -11.09 17.51
N HIS A 160 -3.15 -10.10 18.02
CA HIS A 160 -3.62 -8.73 18.09
C HIS A 160 -2.87 -7.87 17.09
N THR A 161 -3.55 -7.45 16.02
CA THR A 161 -2.99 -6.49 15.07
C THR A 161 -3.10 -5.07 15.62
N VAL A 162 -1.98 -4.36 15.69
CA VAL A 162 -1.90 -2.99 16.20
C VAL A 162 -1.80 -2.00 15.05
N GLY A 163 -2.60 -0.94 15.09
CA GLY A 163 -2.55 0.18 14.14
C GLY A 163 -3.42 0.01 12.89
N ASN A 164 -3.41 -1.12 12.24
CA ASN A 164 -4.25 -1.43 11.08
C ASN A 164 -4.82 -2.85 11.17
N PRO A 165 -5.81 -3.09 12.04
CA PRO A 165 -6.32 -4.43 12.34
C PRO A 165 -6.99 -5.10 11.14
N TRP A 166 -7.55 -4.32 10.22
CA TRP A 166 -8.20 -4.85 9.01
C TRP A 166 -7.22 -5.07 7.84
N VAL A 167 -5.91 -4.78 8.05
CA VAL A 167 -4.89 -4.82 6.98
C VAL A 167 -5.35 -4.01 5.75
N ASN A 168 -5.96 -2.86 6.02
CA ASN A 168 -6.49 -1.97 4.99
C ASN A 168 -5.34 -1.31 4.23
N TYR A 169 -5.26 -1.58 2.95
CA TYR A 169 -4.20 -1.10 2.08
C TYR A 169 -4.28 0.41 1.83
N ASN A 170 -5.50 0.98 1.88
CA ASN A 170 -5.72 2.42 1.80
C ASN A 170 -5.03 3.15 2.96
N VAL A 171 -5.19 2.63 4.20
CA VAL A 171 -4.52 3.20 5.39
C VAL A 171 -3.01 3.21 5.19
N TYR A 172 -2.43 2.12 4.69
CA TYR A 172 -0.99 2.01 4.48
C TYR A 172 -0.49 2.94 3.35
N LEU A 173 -1.09 2.86 2.16
CA LEU A 173 -0.63 3.62 0.99
C LEU A 173 -0.87 5.12 1.13
N THR A 174 -2.05 5.53 1.57
CA THR A 174 -2.38 6.95 1.68
C THR A 174 -1.51 7.66 2.72
N THR A 175 -1.23 7.00 3.85
CA THR A 175 -0.38 7.59 4.89
C THR A 175 1.09 7.64 4.51
N MET A 176 1.54 6.84 3.56
CA MET A 176 2.92 6.81 3.09
C MET A 176 3.12 7.66 1.83
N LEU A 177 2.32 7.42 0.77
CA LEU A 177 2.54 8.04 -0.54
C LEU A 177 2.16 9.52 -0.58
N VAL A 178 1.02 9.89 0.03
CA VAL A 178 0.56 11.28 -0.06
C VAL A 178 1.52 12.25 0.63
N PRO A 179 1.96 12.02 1.89
CA PRO A 179 2.97 12.88 2.51
C PRO A 179 4.28 12.90 1.73
N THR A 180 4.75 11.76 1.22
CA THR A 180 5.98 11.68 0.42
C THR A 180 5.88 12.55 -0.83
N CYS A 181 4.79 12.44 -1.59
CA CYS A 181 4.53 13.31 -2.74
C CYS A 181 4.47 14.79 -2.36
N MET A 182 3.81 15.12 -1.23
CA MET A 182 3.73 16.50 -0.75
C MET A 182 5.10 17.05 -0.37
N LEU A 183 5.90 16.29 0.39
CA LEU A 183 7.24 16.71 0.80
C LEU A 183 8.19 16.89 -0.38
N LEU A 184 8.09 16.00 -1.39
CA LEU A 184 8.80 16.15 -2.66
C LEU A 184 8.45 17.47 -3.35
N LEU A 185 7.18 17.85 -3.37
CA LEU A 185 6.75 19.11 -3.96
C LEU A 185 7.22 20.32 -3.15
N VAL A 186 7.17 20.26 -1.81
CA VAL A 186 7.73 21.30 -0.92
C VAL A 186 9.19 21.55 -1.27
N PHE A 187 9.94 20.51 -1.40
CA PHE A 187 11.35 20.48 -1.72
C PHE A 187 11.65 21.08 -3.11
N LEU A 188 10.95 20.58 -4.15
CA LEU A 188 11.11 21.06 -5.53
C LEU A 188 10.71 22.54 -5.67
N ILE A 189 9.59 22.94 -5.09
CA ILE A 189 9.10 24.33 -5.18
C ILE A 189 10.00 25.29 -4.40
N THR A 190 10.61 24.85 -3.31
CA THR A 190 11.60 25.65 -2.58
C THR A 190 12.84 25.91 -3.44
N ALA A 191 13.41 24.85 -4.03
CA ALA A 191 14.54 24.97 -4.94
C ALA A 191 14.20 25.82 -6.19
N TYR A 192 13.02 25.59 -6.78
CA TYR A 192 12.51 26.37 -7.91
C TYR A 192 12.37 27.86 -7.59
N SER A 193 11.83 28.19 -6.41
CA SER A 193 11.62 29.57 -5.98
C SER A 193 12.93 30.34 -5.87
N LEU A 194 13.95 29.72 -5.28
CA LEU A 194 15.27 30.33 -5.15
C LEU A 194 15.99 30.40 -6.52
N GLY A 195 15.92 29.33 -7.29
CA GLY A 195 16.54 29.25 -8.60
C GLY A 195 15.95 30.23 -9.63
N THR A 196 14.68 30.59 -9.48
CA THR A 196 14.01 31.57 -10.33
C THR A 196 14.58 32.99 -10.10
N GLU A 197 14.91 33.33 -8.85
CA GLU A 197 15.54 34.63 -8.55
C GLU A 197 16.91 34.81 -9.27
N LEU A 198 17.71 33.73 -9.27
CA LEU A 198 18.98 33.77 -9.99
C LEU A 198 18.76 33.84 -11.51
N LYS A 199 17.82 33.05 -12.03
CA LYS A 199 17.53 33.02 -13.46
C LYS A 199 17.01 34.39 -13.98
N GLN A 200 16.18 35.06 -13.19
CA GLN A 200 15.59 36.36 -13.56
C GLN A 200 16.45 37.56 -13.15
N GLN A 201 17.63 37.30 -12.53
CA GLN A 201 18.54 38.33 -12.04
C GLN A 201 17.91 39.28 -10.99
N THR A 202 16.89 38.80 -10.27
CA THR A 202 16.17 39.53 -9.22
C THR A 202 16.77 39.30 -7.83
N ALA A 203 17.78 38.43 -7.72
CA ALA A 203 18.44 38.12 -6.44
C ALA A 203 19.06 39.37 -5.76
N LYS A 204 19.60 40.30 -6.57
CA LYS A 204 20.15 41.57 -6.03
C LYS A 204 19.06 42.44 -5.40
N GLN A 205 17.92 42.58 -6.05
CA GLN A 205 16.78 43.34 -5.50
C GLN A 205 16.26 42.69 -4.21
N LEU A 206 16.22 41.36 -4.14
CA LEU A 206 15.83 40.64 -2.93
C LEU A 206 16.81 40.92 -1.78
N MET A 207 18.11 40.99 -2.04
CA MET A 207 19.13 41.31 -1.05
C MET A 207 19.02 42.77 -0.58
N GLU A 208 18.88 43.72 -1.47
CA GLU A 208 18.65 45.12 -1.13
C GLU A 208 17.41 45.32 -0.23
N MET A 209 16.32 44.63 -0.52
CA MET A 209 15.09 44.66 0.30
C MET A 209 15.28 44.07 1.70
N SER A 210 16.27 43.22 1.90
CA SER A 210 16.58 42.56 3.18
C SER A 210 17.74 43.21 3.94
N ALA A 211 18.13 44.44 3.58
CA ALA A 211 19.28 45.13 4.13
C ALA A 211 20.59 44.32 4.03
N ASP A 212 20.79 43.65 2.89
CA ASP A 212 21.93 42.78 2.59
C ASP A 212 22.10 41.57 3.54
N ASN A 213 21.03 41.21 4.25
CA ASN A 213 21.04 40.02 5.12
C ASN A 213 20.41 38.82 4.42
N PRO A 214 21.21 37.81 4.02
CA PRO A 214 20.72 36.66 3.28
C PRO A 214 19.73 35.79 4.06
N PHE A 215 19.84 35.74 5.39
CA PHE A 215 18.89 34.99 6.23
C PHE A 215 17.51 35.65 6.20
N VAL A 216 17.44 36.97 6.30
CA VAL A 216 16.17 37.72 6.21
C VAL A 216 15.58 37.60 4.81
N ALA A 217 16.41 37.66 3.75
CA ALA A 217 15.98 37.49 2.37
C ALA A 217 15.31 36.13 2.14
N ILE A 218 15.98 35.03 2.55
CA ILE A 218 15.51 33.68 2.36
C ILE A 218 14.24 33.40 3.21
N THR A 219 14.26 33.76 4.50
CA THR A 219 13.12 33.55 5.38
C THR A 219 11.89 34.34 4.94
N GLY A 220 12.07 35.61 4.58
CA GLY A 220 10.99 36.46 4.07
C GLY A 220 10.37 35.92 2.79
N LYS A 221 11.18 35.34 1.88
CA LYS A 221 10.71 34.70 0.65
C LYS A 221 10.02 33.39 0.89
N MET A 222 10.51 32.57 1.83
CA MET A 222 9.94 31.23 2.12
C MET A 222 8.68 31.32 2.98
N LEU A 223 8.53 32.30 3.85
CA LEU A 223 7.42 32.39 4.80
C LEU A 223 6.03 32.29 4.16
N PRO A 224 5.70 32.98 3.05
CA PRO A 224 4.41 32.79 2.38
C PRO A 224 4.19 31.38 1.85
N GLN A 225 5.26 30.73 1.37
CA GLN A 225 5.20 29.33 0.90
C GLN A 225 5.00 28.39 2.08
N THR A 226 5.70 28.61 3.19
CA THR A 226 5.56 27.83 4.41
C THR A 226 4.12 27.83 4.91
N ILE A 227 3.47 29.00 4.96
CA ILE A 227 2.08 29.13 5.38
C ILE A 227 1.16 28.29 4.47
N VAL A 228 1.33 28.39 3.16
CA VAL A 228 0.49 27.61 2.23
C VAL A 228 0.72 26.11 2.42
N TRP A 229 1.97 25.66 2.55
CA TRP A 229 2.28 24.26 2.78
C TRP A 229 1.75 23.72 4.11
N LEU A 230 1.80 24.54 5.17
CA LEU A 230 1.22 24.17 6.46
C LEU A 230 -0.31 24.05 6.38
N LEU A 231 -0.98 24.91 5.62
CA LEU A 231 -2.43 24.82 5.40
C LEU A 231 -2.80 23.56 4.59
N VAL A 232 -2.03 23.25 3.54
CA VAL A 232 -2.27 22.06 2.71
C VAL A 232 -1.96 20.78 3.49
N MET A 233 -0.88 20.75 4.28
CA MET A 233 -0.58 19.62 5.18
C MET A 233 -1.66 19.46 6.26
N GLY A 234 -2.12 20.55 6.85
CA GLY A 234 -3.22 20.55 7.81
C GLY A 234 -4.52 20.01 7.21
N PHE A 235 -4.85 20.42 5.97
CA PHE A 235 -5.99 19.87 5.23
C PHE A 235 -5.85 18.36 5.02
N TYR A 236 -4.68 17.88 4.57
CA TYR A 236 -4.40 16.46 4.41
C TYR A 236 -4.60 15.69 5.71
N LEU A 237 -4.00 16.15 6.80
CA LEU A 237 -4.12 15.50 8.12
C LEU A 237 -5.57 15.45 8.59
N TYR A 238 -6.29 16.57 8.46
CA TYR A 238 -7.71 16.64 8.83
C TYR A 238 -8.56 15.70 7.97
N TYR A 239 -8.34 15.67 6.66
CA TYR A 239 -9.11 14.82 5.76
C TYR A 239 -8.88 13.34 6.05
N VAL A 240 -7.62 12.90 6.13
CA VAL A 240 -7.28 11.48 6.29
C VAL A 240 -7.58 10.97 7.70
N PHE A 241 -7.20 11.70 8.73
CA PHE A 241 -7.36 11.24 10.12
C PHE A 241 -8.66 11.72 10.79
N GLY A 242 -9.27 12.80 10.31
CA GLY A 242 -10.54 13.31 10.82
C GLY A 242 -11.74 12.78 10.04
N VAL A 243 -11.77 12.98 8.70
CA VAL A 243 -12.92 12.60 7.87
C VAL A 243 -12.90 11.11 7.55
N GLN A 244 -11.76 10.57 7.10
CA GLN A 244 -11.61 9.14 6.79
C GLN A 244 -11.38 8.27 8.04
N ALA A 245 -11.21 8.90 9.21
CA ALA A 245 -11.05 8.24 10.50
C ALA A 245 -9.91 7.19 10.53
N PHE A 246 -8.79 7.44 9.86
CA PHE A 246 -7.65 6.54 9.91
C PHE A 246 -7.08 6.47 11.33
N PRO A 247 -6.57 5.31 11.77
CA PRO A 247 -6.05 5.13 13.12
C PRO A 247 -4.82 6.02 13.37
N HIS A 248 -4.82 6.75 14.47
CA HIS A 248 -3.74 7.66 14.89
C HIS A 248 -3.51 7.59 16.40
N PRO A 249 -2.90 6.53 16.91
CA PRO A 249 -2.75 6.28 18.35
C PRO A 249 -1.99 7.39 19.09
N GLY A 250 -1.17 8.18 18.39
CA GLY A 250 -0.42 9.29 18.99
C GLY A 250 -1.22 10.58 19.26
N GLY A 251 -2.46 10.67 18.77
CA GLY A 251 -3.31 11.86 18.92
C GLY A 251 -2.96 13.01 17.97
N TRP A 252 -3.86 13.98 17.89
CA TRP A 252 -3.80 15.11 16.95
C TRP A 252 -2.58 16.01 17.10
N HIS A 253 -2.14 16.27 18.33
CA HIS A 253 -1.00 17.16 18.61
C HIS A 253 0.31 16.60 18.04
N ILE A 254 0.51 15.28 18.12
CA ILE A 254 1.71 14.63 17.55
C ILE A 254 1.67 14.68 16.02
N LEU A 255 0.51 14.41 15.41
CA LEU A 255 0.33 14.48 13.96
C LEU A 255 0.60 15.89 13.42
N LEU A 256 0.04 16.92 14.05
CA LEU A 256 0.25 18.31 13.65
C LEU A 256 1.72 18.71 13.82
N MET A 257 2.34 18.35 14.93
CA MET A 257 3.76 18.63 15.17
C MET A 257 4.64 17.97 14.10
N LEU A 258 4.39 16.70 13.78
CA LEU A 258 5.11 15.98 12.72
C LEU A 258 4.91 16.64 11.36
N GLY A 259 3.68 17.04 11.02
CA GLY A 259 3.38 17.73 9.77
C GLY A 259 4.13 19.06 9.64
N VAL A 260 4.17 19.85 10.70
CA VAL A 260 4.92 21.11 10.73
C VAL A 260 6.42 20.87 10.56
N LEU A 261 6.98 19.96 11.35
CA LEU A 261 8.41 19.63 11.28
C LEU A 261 8.81 19.08 9.91
N ALA A 262 7.97 18.23 9.31
CA ALA A 262 8.21 17.64 8.00
C ALA A 262 8.25 18.73 6.90
N VAL A 263 7.30 19.67 6.90
CA VAL A 263 7.30 20.81 5.96
C VAL A 263 8.55 21.67 6.12
N LEU A 264 8.90 22.03 7.36
CA LEU A 264 10.09 22.84 7.62
C LEU A 264 11.39 22.12 7.25
N ALA A 265 11.49 20.83 7.55
CA ALA A 265 12.63 19.99 7.16
C ALA A 265 12.79 19.91 5.64
N ALA A 266 11.69 19.67 4.91
CA ALA A 266 11.71 19.63 3.45
C ALA A 266 12.10 20.97 2.83
N GLN A 267 11.59 22.08 3.36
CA GLN A 267 12.03 23.41 2.92
C GLN A 267 13.50 23.67 3.23
N GLY A 268 13.95 23.35 4.44
CA GLY A 268 15.36 23.49 4.84
C GLY A 268 16.29 22.67 3.93
N PHE A 269 15.89 21.45 3.59
CA PHE A 269 16.64 20.62 2.67
C PHE A 269 16.65 21.18 1.24
N GLY A 270 15.54 21.74 0.76
CA GLY A 270 15.47 22.42 -0.55
C GLY A 270 16.39 23.64 -0.61
N ILE A 271 16.46 24.44 0.47
CA ILE A 271 17.39 25.57 0.59
C ILE A 271 18.83 25.08 0.58
N PHE A 272 19.13 24.04 1.35
CA PHE A 272 20.46 23.43 1.43
C PHE A 272 20.95 22.93 0.07
N MET A 273 20.13 22.18 -0.63
CA MET A 273 20.45 21.66 -1.97
C MET A 273 20.64 22.76 -3.00
N PHE A 274 19.85 23.81 -2.93
CA PHE A 274 20.05 24.99 -3.78
C PHE A 274 21.35 25.71 -3.45
N GLY A 275 21.74 25.79 -2.18
CA GLY A 275 23.02 26.35 -1.75
C GLY A 275 24.24 25.58 -2.25
N LEU A 276 24.14 24.24 -2.31
CA LEU A 276 25.20 23.40 -2.88
C LEU A 276 25.33 23.57 -4.41
N PHE A 277 24.20 23.70 -5.09
CA PHE A 277 24.12 23.78 -6.56
C PHE A 277 23.32 25.02 -6.99
N PRO A 278 23.95 26.24 -6.97
CA PRO A 278 23.24 27.50 -7.18
C PRO A 278 22.87 27.70 -8.66
N SER A 279 22.19 26.75 -9.26
CA SER A 279 21.59 26.87 -10.58
C SER A 279 20.23 26.20 -10.62
N LEU A 280 19.22 26.84 -11.23
CA LEU A 280 17.86 26.33 -11.30
C LEU A 280 17.80 24.90 -11.85
N ARG A 281 18.55 24.61 -12.92
CA ARG A 281 18.52 23.31 -13.59
C ARG A 281 19.14 22.22 -12.72
N MET A 282 20.33 22.45 -12.17
CA MET A 282 21.04 21.44 -11.38
C MET A 282 20.32 21.16 -10.05
N SER A 283 19.92 22.21 -9.32
CA SER A 283 19.20 22.03 -8.07
C SER A 283 17.91 21.24 -8.25
N MET A 284 17.12 21.57 -9.30
CA MET A 284 15.89 20.81 -9.59
C MET A 284 16.15 19.35 -9.94
N SER A 285 17.18 19.07 -10.76
CA SER A 285 17.52 17.68 -11.14
C SER A 285 17.98 16.85 -9.94
N ILE A 286 18.81 17.43 -9.07
CA ILE A 286 19.31 16.73 -7.88
C ILE A 286 18.19 16.55 -6.84
N CYS A 287 17.35 17.58 -6.66
CA CYS A 287 16.17 17.49 -5.80
C CYS A 287 15.22 16.38 -6.26
N SER A 288 14.95 16.28 -7.57
CA SER A 288 14.08 15.21 -8.09
C SER A 288 14.71 13.82 -7.92
N LEU A 289 16.01 13.68 -8.18
CA LEU A 289 16.73 12.42 -7.99
C LEU A 289 16.69 11.97 -6.52
N TRP A 290 16.97 12.88 -5.60
CA TRP A 290 16.93 12.60 -4.17
C TRP A 290 15.53 12.22 -3.68
N GLY A 291 14.50 12.96 -4.13
CA GLY A 291 13.11 12.66 -3.75
C GLY A 291 12.56 11.34 -4.29
N VAL A 292 13.19 10.75 -5.31
CA VAL A 292 12.85 9.40 -5.79
C VAL A 292 13.58 8.32 -5.00
N LEU A 293 14.75 8.64 -4.42
CA LEU A 293 15.57 7.69 -3.66
C LEU A 293 15.20 7.63 -2.17
N SER A 294 14.55 8.65 -1.63
CA SER A 294 14.10 8.74 -0.23
C SER A 294 12.71 8.18 -0.03
#